data_a53d6d96e22948deffc7d7dc4279a52a
#
_entry.id   a53d6d96e22948deffc7d7dc4279a52a
#
_cell.length_a   1.000
_cell.length_b   1.000
_cell.length_c   1.000
_cell.angle_alpha   90.00
_cell.angle_beta   90.00
_cell.angle_gamma   90.00
#
_symmetry.space_group_name_H-M   'P 1'
#
loop_
_entity.id
_entity.type
_entity.pdbx_description
1 polymer ?
#
loop_
_entity_poly.entity_id
_entity_poly.type
_entity_poly.pdbx_seq_one_letter_code
_entity_poly.pdbx_strand_id
1 'polypeptide(L)'
;MTHNRFLIAFVSCLAFAPFAALGAESADRDFTLNGRVTLEAYRAAVEARLEGVLAATRILAATEEVRSGDWARMRGPLAILAANTKEHAAVWYARPDGDYFTADKGPTGETLRDRAYFPTLLAGRDVVGALVISKSTGKRSLIIASPVLVDGKMTGAVGVSMDATKLAATVDQAIRFPKDVVFYALDQQGQTALHRAGELIFVFPSDVGSATLSDAVKTMLSRPEGAVHYQYSGSDRTAVFARSQLTGWVFVLGKSYPPGVNP
;
A
#
# COMPACT_ATOMS: atom_id res chain seq x y z
N MET A 1 7.74 -88.76 -15.70
CA MET A 1 7.99 -87.66 -16.63
C MET A 1 6.94 -86.60 -16.37
N THR A 2 7.26 -85.65 -15.52
CA THR A 2 6.34 -84.61 -15.08
C THR A 2 7.01 -83.27 -15.35
N HIS A 3 6.43 -82.48 -16.27
CA HIS A 3 6.88 -81.12 -16.61
C HIS A 3 6.23 -80.16 -15.67
N ASN A 4 7.09 -79.47 -14.87
CA ASN A 4 6.71 -78.38 -13.98
C ASN A 4 6.86 -77.06 -14.75
N ARG A 5 5.74 -76.35 -15.03
CA ARG A 5 5.72 -74.99 -15.61
C ARG A 5 5.63 -73.98 -14.51
N PHE A 6 6.71 -73.27 -14.29
CA PHE A 6 6.71 -72.05 -13.46
C PHE A 6 6.04 -70.90 -14.18
N LEU A 7 4.98 -70.37 -13.61
CA LEU A 7 4.30 -69.16 -14.05
C LEU A 7 4.90 -67.98 -13.31
N ILE A 8 5.65 -67.11 -13.99
CA ILE A 8 6.15 -65.86 -13.43
C ILE A 8 5.07 -64.82 -13.62
N ALA A 9 4.43 -64.40 -12.51
CA ALA A 9 3.52 -63.26 -12.48
C ALA A 9 4.30 -61.95 -12.46
N PHE A 10 4.24 -61.17 -13.52
CA PHE A 10 4.69 -59.79 -13.55
C PHE A 10 3.67 -58.91 -12.79
N VAL A 11 4.01 -58.49 -11.58
CA VAL A 11 3.25 -57.45 -10.90
C VAL A 11 3.73 -56.10 -11.43
N SER A 12 2.92 -55.51 -12.33
CA SER A 12 3.14 -54.14 -12.79
C SER A 12 2.69 -53.17 -11.70
N CYS A 13 3.62 -52.61 -10.97
CA CYS A 13 3.35 -51.48 -10.05
C CYS A 13 3.13 -50.22 -10.89
N LEU A 14 1.89 -49.91 -11.21
CA LEU A 14 1.51 -48.59 -11.68
C LEU A 14 1.67 -47.60 -10.49
N ALA A 15 2.71 -46.80 -10.55
CA ALA A 15 2.85 -45.66 -9.66
C ALA A 15 1.77 -44.62 -10.00
N PHE A 16 0.73 -44.57 -9.18
CA PHE A 16 -0.21 -43.44 -9.21
C PHE A 16 0.52 -42.22 -8.71
N ALA A 17 1.01 -41.37 -9.62
CA ALA A 17 1.38 -40.00 -9.26
C ALA A 17 0.12 -39.28 -8.79
N PRO A 18 0.17 -38.51 -7.70
CA PRO A 18 -1.02 -37.88 -7.16
C PRO A 18 -1.52 -36.80 -8.13
N PHE A 19 -2.67 -37.03 -8.70
CA PHE A 19 -3.39 -36.12 -9.61
C PHE A 19 -3.61 -34.71 -8.95
N ALA A 20 -3.53 -34.63 -7.65
CA ALA A 20 -3.65 -33.40 -6.86
C ALA A 20 -2.48 -32.41 -7.08
N ALA A 21 -1.26 -32.90 -7.30
CA ALA A 21 -0.08 -32.02 -7.48
C ALA A 21 -0.11 -31.27 -8.83
N LEU A 22 -0.58 -31.92 -9.89
CA LEU A 22 -0.72 -31.29 -11.21
C LEU A 22 -1.80 -30.20 -11.23
N GLY A 23 -2.88 -30.37 -10.47
CA GLY A 23 -3.97 -29.40 -10.37
C GLY A 23 -3.58 -28.16 -9.56
N ALA A 24 -2.76 -28.31 -8.52
CA ALA A 24 -2.29 -27.21 -7.69
C ALA A 24 -1.26 -26.33 -8.43
N GLU A 25 -0.32 -26.95 -9.15
CA GLU A 25 0.70 -26.24 -9.94
C GLU A 25 0.07 -25.44 -11.10
N SER A 26 -1.00 -25.95 -11.75
CA SER A 26 -1.74 -25.20 -12.76
C SER A 26 -2.51 -24.03 -12.16
N ALA A 27 -3.15 -24.21 -11.00
CA ALA A 27 -3.91 -23.16 -10.31
C ALA A 27 -3.02 -22.02 -9.80
N ASP A 28 -1.81 -22.32 -9.36
CA ASP A 28 -0.82 -21.32 -8.93
C ASP A 28 -0.26 -20.53 -10.13
N ARG A 29 0.01 -21.20 -11.23
CA ARG A 29 0.43 -20.55 -12.48
C ARG A 29 -0.66 -19.62 -13.01
N ASP A 30 -1.91 -20.06 -13.03
CA ASP A 30 -3.05 -19.26 -13.45
C ASP A 30 -3.25 -18.05 -12.53
N PHE A 31 -3.11 -18.22 -11.21
CA PHE A 31 -3.13 -17.10 -10.29
C PHE A 31 -1.97 -16.13 -10.56
N THR A 32 -0.75 -16.61 -10.76
CA THR A 32 0.41 -15.74 -10.99
C THR A 32 0.22 -14.89 -12.25
N LEU A 33 -0.34 -15.44 -13.32
CA LEU A 33 -0.63 -14.70 -14.55
C LEU A 33 -1.77 -13.68 -14.36
N ASN A 34 -2.93 -14.12 -13.86
CA ASN A 34 -4.10 -13.27 -13.66
C ASN A 34 -3.90 -12.29 -12.49
N GLY A 35 -3.15 -12.69 -11.46
CA GLY A 35 -2.80 -11.89 -10.31
C GLY A 35 -1.95 -10.69 -10.67
N ARG A 36 -1.06 -10.77 -11.67
CA ARG A 36 -0.28 -9.62 -12.13
C ARG A 36 -1.19 -8.53 -12.71
N VAL A 37 -2.16 -8.89 -13.55
CA VAL A 37 -3.12 -7.93 -14.12
C VAL A 37 -3.95 -7.27 -13.02
N THR A 38 -4.42 -8.06 -12.05
CA THR A 38 -5.20 -7.56 -10.92
C THR A 38 -4.36 -6.68 -9.99
N LEU A 39 -3.09 -7.04 -9.77
CA LEU A 39 -2.12 -6.23 -9.01
C LEU A 39 -1.90 -4.86 -9.66
N GLU A 40 -1.73 -4.82 -10.99
CA GLU A 40 -1.59 -3.56 -11.73
C GLU A 40 -2.85 -2.69 -11.62
N ALA A 41 -4.04 -3.28 -11.70
CA ALA A 41 -5.29 -2.55 -11.50
C ALA A 41 -5.40 -2.00 -10.06
N TYR A 42 -5.01 -2.79 -9.06
CA TYR A 42 -4.95 -2.36 -7.66
C TYR A 42 -3.97 -1.19 -7.48
N ARG A 43 -2.73 -1.34 -7.97
CA ARG A 43 -1.71 -0.31 -7.90
C ARG A 43 -2.19 0.97 -8.59
N ALA A 44 -2.67 0.87 -9.83
CA ALA A 44 -3.16 2.01 -10.59
C ALA A 44 -4.32 2.73 -9.90
N ALA A 45 -5.26 1.99 -9.29
CA ALA A 45 -6.37 2.58 -8.54
C ALA A 45 -5.91 3.39 -7.32
N VAL A 46 -4.89 2.91 -6.58
CA VAL A 46 -4.30 3.64 -5.46
C VAL A 46 -3.51 4.84 -5.96
N GLU A 47 -2.60 4.65 -6.92
CA GLU A 47 -1.75 5.71 -7.47
C GLU A 47 -2.59 6.85 -8.04
N ALA A 48 -3.63 6.57 -8.81
CA ALA A 48 -4.54 7.59 -9.35
C ALA A 48 -5.21 8.44 -8.24
N ARG A 49 -5.54 7.84 -7.10
CA ARG A 49 -6.07 8.58 -5.94
C ARG A 49 -5.01 9.50 -5.34
N LEU A 50 -3.79 9.00 -5.14
CA LEU A 50 -2.69 9.77 -4.58
C LEU A 50 -2.27 10.91 -5.52
N GLU A 51 -2.16 10.63 -6.83
CA GLU A 51 -1.85 11.62 -7.86
C GLU A 51 -2.92 12.71 -7.98
N GLY A 52 -4.19 12.34 -7.91
CA GLY A 52 -5.29 13.31 -7.91
C GLY A 52 -5.22 14.27 -6.73
N VAL A 53 -4.91 13.78 -5.54
CA VAL A 53 -4.71 14.63 -4.35
C VAL A 53 -3.43 15.46 -4.48
N LEU A 54 -2.34 14.88 -5.01
CA LEU A 54 -1.09 15.62 -5.25
C LEU A 54 -1.30 16.76 -6.25
N ALA A 55 -2.00 16.51 -7.35
CA ALA A 55 -2.33 17.54 -8.32
C ALA A 55 -3.15 18.69 -7.67
N ALA A 56 -4.15 18.34 -6.86
CA ALA A 56 -4.94 19.34 -6.14
C ALA A 56 -4.11 20.15 -5.13
N THR A 57 -3.20 19.52 -4.38
CA THR A 57 -2.29 20.24 -3.46
C THR A 57 -1.33 21.16 -4.21
N ARG A 58 -0.79 20.73 -5.37
CA ARG A 58 0.08 21.56 -6.24
C ARG A 58 -0.66 22.77 -6.78
N ILE A 59 -1.87 22.57 -7.31
CA ILE A 59 -2.71 23.68 -7.82
C ILE A 59 -2.96 24.68 -6.70
N LEU A 60 -3.36 24.19 -5.52
CA LEU A 60 -3.67 25.06 -4.39
C LEU A 60 -2.43 25.80 -3.89
N ALA A 61 -1.27 25.13 -3.82
CA ALA A 61 0.00 25.73 -3.44
C ALA A 61 0.46 26.87 -4.38
N ALA A 62 -0.01 26.86 -5.63
CA ALA A 62 0.30 27.88 -6.64
C ALA A 62 -0.66 29.07 -6.63
N THR A 63 -1.79 29.01 -5.89
CA THR A 63 -2.76 30.11 -5.84
C THR A 63 -2.22 31.31 -5.06
N GLU A 64 -2.70 32.51 -5.38
CA GLU A 64 -2.30 33.74 -4.71
C GLU A 64 -2.69 33.74 -3.24
N GLU A 65 -3.86 33.18 -2.91
CA GLU A 65 -4.36 33.06 -1.54
C GLU A 65 -3.41 32.26 -0.65
N VAL A 66 -2.94 31.11 -1.14
CA VAL A 66 -2.05 30.23 -0.39
C VAL A 66 -0.62 30.78 -0.35
N ARG A 67 -0.14 31.37 -1.47
CA ARG A 67 1.20 32.02 -1.54
C ARG A 67 1.31 33.25 -0.64
N SER A 68 0.19 33.91 -0.30
CA SER A 68 0.18 35.06 0.62
C SER A 68 0.59 34.69 2.04
N GLY A 69 0.48 33.41 2.46
CA GLY A 69 0.71 32.97 3.83
C GLY A 69 -0.36 33.44 4.81
N ASP A 70 -1.39 34.18 4.35
CA ASP A 70 -2.48 34.69 5.18
C ASP A 70 -3.56 33.62 5.37
N TRP A 71 -3.73 33.18 6.62
CA TRP A 71 -4.71 32.16 6.98
C TRP A 71 -6.15 32.54 6.61
N ALA A 72 -6.51 33.80 6.76
CA ALA A 72 -7.87 34.25 6.44
C ALA A 72 -8.21 34.06 4.96
N ARG A 73 -7.23 34.27 4.08
CA ARG A 73 -7.38 34.11 2.62
C ARG A 73 -7.36 32.62 2.20
N MET A 74 -6.50 31.78 2.81
CA MET A 74 -6.31 30.39 2.38
C MET A 74 -7.31 29.41 2.97
N ARG A 75 -7.97 29.74 4.10
CA ARG A 75 -8.91 28.83 4.78
C ARG A 75 -10.02 28.32 3.88
N GLY A 76 -10.63 29.20 3.07
CA GLY A 76 -11.71 28.83 2.13
C GLY A 76 -11.26 27.80 1.10
N PRO A 77 -10.22 28.08 0.31
CA PRO A 77 -9.62 27.12 -0.61
C PRO A 77 -9.26 25.76 0.01
N LEU A 78 -8.66 25.75 1.21
CA LEU A 78 -8.34 24.49 1.92
C LEU A 78 -9.59 23.71 2.34
N ALA A 79 -10.67 24.41 2.73
CA ALA A 79 -11.96 23.79 3.04
C ALA A 79 -12.60 23.16 1.80
N ILE A 80 -12.46 23.78 0.62
CA ILE A 80 -12.92 23.21 -0.66
C ILE A 80 -12.14 21.93 -0.97
N LEU A 81 -10.82 21.91 -0.80
CA LEU A 81 -10.03 20.69 -0.98
C LEU A 81 -10.48 19.60 -0.02
N ALA A 82 -10.74 19.91 1.25
CA ALA A 82 -11.25 18.96 2.23
C ALA A 82 -12.61 18.38 1.81
N ALA A 83 -13.55 19.20 1.38
CA ALA A 83 -14.89 18.76 0.95
C ALA A 83 -14.83 17.82 -0.26
N ASN A 84 -13.82 17.96 -1.12
CA ASN A 84 -13.66 17.16 -2.34
C ASN A 84 -12.72 15.95 -2.20
N THR A 85 -12.11 15.75 -1.05
CA THR A 85 -11.21 14.59 -0.78
C THR A 85 -11.87 13.66 0.22
N LYS A 86 -12.60 12.65 -0.25
CA LYS A 86 -13.43 11.75 0.60
C LYS A 86 -12.63 11.00 1.65
N GLU A 87 -11.40 10.58 1.33
CA GLU A 87 -10.53 9.81 2.20
C GLU A 87 -9.69 10.69 3.13
N HIS A 88 -9.85 12.01 3.15
CA HIS A 88 -9.05 12.86 4.03
C HIS A 88 -9.34 12.60 5.52
N ALA A 89 -8.29 12.67 6.32
CA ALA A 89 -8.35 12.79 7.76
C ALA A 89 -8.17 14.26 8.20
N ALA A 90 -7.30 15.00 7.49
CA ALA A 90 -7.12 16.44 7.64
C ALA A 90 -6.56 17.05 6.34
N VAL A 91 -6.96 18.29 6.05
CA VAL A 91 -6.30 19.15 5.06
C VAL A 91 -5.64 20.28 5.84
N TRP A 92 -4.39 20.59 5.50
CA TRP A 92 -3.58 21.49 6.31
C TRP A 92 -2.65 22.37 5.47
N TYR A 93 -2.25 23.48 6.06
CA TYR A 93 -1.16 24.34 5.63
C TYR A 93 -0.10 24.42 6.72
N ALA A 94 1.17 24.26 6.35
CA ALA A 94 2.29 24.41 7.29
C ALA A 94 3.20 25.56 6.88
N ARG A 95 3.76 26.25 7.86
CA ARG A 95 4.81 27.27 7.71
C ARG A 95 6.20 26.61 7.66
N PRO A 96 7.24 27.34 7.22
CA PRO A 96 8.61 26.81 7.20
C PRO A 96 9.18 26.43 8.58
N ASP A 97 8.70 27.04 9.66
CA ASP A 97 9.06 26.69 11.03
C ASP A 97 8.40 25.39 11.52
N GLY A 98 7.41 24.88 10.78
CA GLY A 98 6.66 23.68 11.08
C GLY A 98 5.32 23.92 11.75
N ASP A 99 5.01 25.12 12.16
CA ASP A 99 3.67 25.47 12.67
C ASP A 99 2.64 25.24 11.60
N TYR A 100 1.51 24.62 11.95
CA TYR A 100 0.51 24.29 10.96
C TYR A 100 -0.93 24.53 11.40
N PHE A 101 -1.77 24.67 10.39
CA PHE A 101 -3.19 24.98 10.49
C PHE A 101 -3.96 23.87 9.79
N THR A 102 -5.10 23.47 10.32
CA THR A 102 -6.03 22.57 9.61
C THR A 102 -7.25 23.32 9.14
N ALA A 103 -7.82 22.89 7.99
CA ALA A 103 -8.98 23.56 7.38
C ALA A 103 -10.20 23.62 8.32
N ASP A 104 -10.36 22.61 9.18
CA ASP A 104 -11.47 22.48 10.13
C ASP A 104 -11.25 23.24 11.45
N LYS A 105 -10.04 23.23 12.01
CA LYS A 105 -9.75 23.76 13.35
C LYS A 105 -8.97 25.08 13.36
N GLY A 106 -8.30 25.44 12.25
CA GLY A 106 -7.38 26.55 12.23
C GLY A 106 -6.03 26.20 12.86
N PRO A 107 -5.40 27.11 13.62
CA PRO A 107 -4.10 26.85 14.28
C PRO A 107 -4.19 25.63 15.19
N THR A 108 -3.20 24.72 15.08
CA THR A 108 -3.21 23.48 15.86
C THR A 108 -2.44 23.58 17.18
N GLY A 109 -1.53 24.53 17.31
CA GLY A 109 -0.58 24.59 18.42
C GLY A 109 0.50 23.51 18.40
N GLU A 110 0.53 22.69 17.34
CA GLU A 110 1.46 21.59 17.13
C GLU A 110 2.40 21.90 15.95
N THR A 111 3.53 21.23 15.89
CA THR A 111 4.50 21.40 14.79
C THR A 111 4.64 20.14 13.94
N LEU A 112 4.93 20.33 12.65
CA LEU A 112 5.32 19.27 11.72
C LEU A 112 6.84 19.17 11.53
N ARG A 113 7.63 20.03 12.18
CA ARG A 113 9.09 20.11 12.01
C ARG A 113 9.82 18.81 12.37
N ASP A 114 9.29 18.04 13.29
CA ASP A 114 9.81 16.74 13.75
C ASP A 114 9.41 15.56 12.85
N ARG A 115 8.61 15.80 11.82
CA ARG A 115 8.19 14.74 10.88
C ARG A 115 9.28 14.43 9.88
N ALA A 116 9.58 13.14 9.69
CA ALA A 116 10.62 12.66 8.80
C ALA A 116 10.47 13.15 7.34
N TYR A 117 9.24 13.45 6.90
CA TYR A 117 8.96 13.98 5.56
C TYR A 117 9.16 15.49 5.43
N PHE A 118 9.17 16.24 6.54
CA PHE A 118 9.17 17.70 6.51
C PHE A 118 10.43 18.31 5.82
N PRO A 119 11.63 17.75 5.99
CA PRO A 119 12.82 18.20 5.24
C PRO A 119 12.66 18.11 3.72
N THR A 120 11.85 17.16 3.21
CA THR A 120 11.54 17.06 1.78
C THR A 120 10.76 18.27 1.28
N LEU A 121 9.78 18.75 2.06
CA LEU A 121 9.03 19.97 1.75
C LEU A 121 9.91 21.21 1.83
N LEU A 122 10.78 21.31 2.84
CA LEU A 122 11.75 22.42 2.96
C LEU A 122 12.70 22.47 1.76
N ALA A 123 13.03 21.32 1.17
CA ALA A 123 13.84 21.23 -0.04
C ALA A 123 13.05 21.53 -1.34
N GLY A 124 11.80 22.02 -1.23
CA GLY A 124 10.96 22.36 -2.38
C GLY A 124 10.43 21.16 -3.15
N ARG A 125 10.34 19.98 -2.53
CA ARG A 125 9.90 18.74 -3.16
C ARG A 125 8.61 18.24 -2.54
N ASP A 126 7.76 17.61 -3.38
CA ASP A 126 6.53 16.97 -2.92
C ASP A 126 6.80 15.76 -2.03
N VAL A 127 5.80 15.46 -1.20
CA VAL A 127 5.73 14.25 -0.38
C VAL A 127 4.52 13.43 -0.81
N VAL A 128 4.71 12.15 -1.10
CA VAL A 128 3.63 11.22 -1.46
C VAL A 128 3.79 9.92 -0.69
N GLY A 129 2.80 9.62 0.15
CA GLY A 129 2.72 8.33 0.83
C GLY A 129 3.55 8.18 2.11
N ALA A 130 4.03 9.26 2.72
CA ALA A 130 4.69 9.16 4.03
C ALA A 130 3.70 8.71 5.12
N LEU A 131 4.06 7.66 5.85
CA LEU A 131 3.21 7.08 6.89
C LEU A 131 3.35 7.85 8.20
N VAL A 132 2.23 8.26 8.79
CA VAL A 132 2.23 8.96 10.08
C VAL A 132 0.98 8.65 10.91
N ILE A 133 1.11 8.71 12.22
CA ILE A 133 -0.04 8.97 13.08
C ILE A 133 -0.27 10.48 13.07
N SER A 134 -1.44 10.91 12.59
CA SER A 134 -1.79 12.31 12.48
C SER A 134 -1.85 12.98 13.87
N LYS A 135 -1.11 14.08 14.07
CA LYS A 135 -1.12 14.83 15.33
C LYS A 135 -2.48 15.44 15.64
N SER A 136 -3.17 15.95 14.61
CA SER A 136 -4.46 16.63 14.76
C SER A 136 -5.65 15.69 14.92
N THR A 137 -5.56 14.42 14.45
CA THR A 137 -6.69 13.48 14.44
C THR A 137 -6.41 12.14 15.11
N GLY A 138 -5.16 11.80 15.42
CA GLY A 138 -4.76 10.49 15.94
C GLY A 138 -4.87 9.33 14.94
N LYS A 139 -5.25 9.58 13.69
CA LYS A 139 -5.48 8.54 12.69
C LYS A 139 -4.19 8.12 11.99
N ARG A 140 -4.15 6.84 11.58
CA ARG A 140 -3.14 6.31 10.66
C ARG A 140 -3.33 6.95 9.29
N SER A 141 -2.38 7.76 8.86
CA SER A 141 -2.54 8.62 7.69
C SER A 141 -1.35 8.52 6.75
N LEU A 142 -1.65 8.70 5.47
CA LEU A 142 -0.70 8.85 4.38
C LEU A 142 -0.60 10.34 4.07
N ILE A 143 0.59 10.89 4.04
CA ILE A 143 0.79 12.30 3.71
C ILE A 143 0.99 12.48 2.21
N ILE A 144 0.18 13.37 1.63
CA ILE A 144 0.39 13.94 0.30
C ILE A 144 0.51 15.45 0.51
N ALA A 145 1.64 16.04 0.12
CA ALA A 145 1.86 17.45 0.35
C ALA A 145 2.75 18.07 -0.74
N SER A 146 2.49 19.34 -1.02
CA SER A 146 3.26 20.13 -1.98
C SER A 146 3.78 21.40 -1.32
N PRO A 147 5.05 21.79 -1.56
CA PRO A 147 5.59 23.03 -1.06
C PRO A 147 4.95 24.23 -1.77
N VAL A 148 4.74 25.31 -1.03
CA VAL A 148 4.41 26.62 -1.57
C VAL A 148 5.71 27.33 -1.86
N LEU A 149 5.96 27.64 -3.13
CA LEU A 149 7.21 28.26 -3.54
C LEU A 149 6.96 29.73 -3.98
N VAL A 150 7.74 30.64 -3.44
CA VAL A 150 7.82 32.03 -3.88
C VAL A 150 9.29 32.32 -4.20
N ASP A 151 9.58 32.73 -5.42
CA ASP A 151 10.94 32.98 -5.91
C ASP A 151 11.89 31.78 -5.65
N GLY A 152 11.38 30.56 -5.84
CA GLY A 152 12.12 29.32 -5.64
C GLY A 152 12.36 28.91 -4.19
N LYS A 153 11.88 29.69 -3.23
CA LYS A 153 12.01 29.39 -1.78
C LYS A 153 10.68 28.85 -1.24
N MET A 154 10.76 27.85 -0.39
CA MET A 154 9.61 27.32 0.33
C MET A 154 9.15 28.34 1.38
N THR A 155 7.92 28.85 1.20
CA THR A 155 7.25 29.78 2.13
C THR A 155 6.14 29.13 2.94
N GLY A 156 5.76 27.91 2.57
CA GLY A 156 4.77 27.08 3.23
C GLY A 156 4.61 25.75 2.53
N ALA A 157 3.67 24.95 2.99
CA ALA A 157 3.26 23.71 2.32
C ALA A 157 1.76 23.48 2.51
N VAL A 158 1.10 22.98 1.45
CA VAL A 158 -0.27 22.46 1.51
C VAL A 158 -0.20 20.94 1.58
N GLY A 159 -0.96 20.34 2.48
CA GLY A 159 -0.98 18.89 2.58
C GLY A 159 -2.34 18.31 2.94
N VAL A 160 -2.48 17.04 2.59
CA VAL A 160 -3.60 16.19 2.93
C VAL A 160 -3.07 14.99 3.71
N SER A 161 -3.60 14.79 4.90
CA SER A 161 -3.48 13.53 5.62
C SER A 161 -4.62 12.63 5.15
N MET A 162 -4.35 11.63 4.31
CA MET A 162 -5.34 10.65 3.90
C MET A 162 -5.46 9.54 4.95
N ASP A 163 -6.67 9.18 5.31
CA ASP A 163 -6.97 8.05 6.19
C ASP A 163 -6.69 6.74 5.43
N ALA A 164 -5.65 6.02 5.83
CA ALA A 164 -5.19 4.80 5.15
C ALA A 164 -6.25 3.69 5.16
N THR A 165 -7.05 3.59 6.23
CA THR A 165 -8.12 2.59 6.33
C THR A 165 -9.27 2.90 5.37
N LYS A 166 -9.65 4.19 5.25
CA LYS A 166 -10.66 4.60 4.28
C LYS A 166 -10.19 4.38 2.84
N LEU A 167 -8.94 4.70 2.53
CA LEU A 167 -8.38 4.47 1.19
C LEU A 167 -8.42 2.98 0.83
N ALA A 168 -7.95 2.10 1.74
CA ALA A 168 -7.98 0.66 1.52
C ALA A 168 -9.42 0.15 1.29
N ALA A 169 -10.39 0.60 2.09
CA ALA A 169 -11.79 0.24 1.94
C ALA A 169 -12.39 0.73 0.61
N THR A 170 -12.08 1.96 0.19
CA THR A 170 -12.52 2.51 -1.11
C THR A 170 -12.01 1.66 -2.27
N VAL A 171 -10.75 1.23 -2.21
CA VAL A 171 -10.14 0.39 -3.26
C VAL A 171 -10.74 -1.01 -3.27
N ASP A 172 -10.94 -1.65 -2.09
CA ASP A 172 -11.60 -2.96 -2.00
C ASP A 172 -13.03 -2.92 -2.59
N GLN A 173 -13.79 -1.89 -2.27
CA GLN A 173 -15.14 -1.68 -2.83
C GLN A 173 -15.15 -1.47 -4.35
N ALA A 174 -14.16 -0.78 -4.89
CA ALA A 174 -14.06 -0.50 -6.32
C ALA A 174 -13.69 -1.76 -7.12
N ILE A 175 -12.71 -2.54 -6.65
CA ILE A 175 -12.19 -3.72 -7.36
C ILE A 175 -13.01 -4.98 -7.03
N ARG A 176 -13.58 -5.07 -5.82
CA ARG A 176 -14.37 -6.21 -5.31
C ARG A 176 -13.56 -7.51 -5.30
N PHE A 177 -12.42 -7.48 -4.62
CA PHE A 177 -11.58 -8.66 -4.50
C PHE A 177 -12.31 -9.88 -3.92
N PRO A 178 -12.07 -11.09 -4.45
CA PRO A 178 -12.55 -12.33 -3.84
C PRO A 178 -12.11 -12.47 -2.37
N LYS A 179 -12.82 -13.28 -1.58
CA LYS A 179 -12.54 -13.43 -0.14
C LYS A 179 -11.19 -14.11 0.16
N ASP A 180 -10.74 -14.98 -0.73
CA ASP A 180 -9.47 -15.70 -0.66
C ASP A 180 -8.28 -14.86 -1.18
N VAL A 181 -8.52 -13.66 -1.68
CA VAL A 181 -7.50 -12.72 -2.13
C VAL A 181 -7.27 -11.65 -1.07
N VAL A 182 -6.01 -11.44 -0.71
CA VAL A 182 -5.56 -10.35 0.15
C VAL A 182 -4.75 -9.36 -0.68
N PHE A 183 -4.97 -8.08 -0.45
CA PHE A 183 -4.10 -7.02 -0.97
C PHE A 183 -3.49 -6.23 0.18
N TYR A 184 -2.27 -5.79 -0.02
CA TYR A 184 -1.57 -4.86 0.87
C TYR A 184 -0.48 -4.10 0.12
N ALA A 185 0.06 -3.07 0.75
CA ALA A 185 1.25 -2.39 0.27
C ALA A 185 2.22 -2.18 1.43
N LEU A 186 3.51 -2.34 1.15
CA LEU A 186 4.59 -2.11 2.11
C LEU A 186 5.32 -0.82 1.73
N ASP A 187 5.69 0.00 2.71
CA ASP A 187 6.60 1.11 2.48
C ASP A 187 8.05 0.62 2.27
N GLN A 188 8.97 1.54 2.11
CA GLN A 188 10.38 1.22 1.87
C GLN A 188 11.07 0.57 3.08
N GLN A 189 10.50 0.71 4.28
CA GLN A 189 10.96 0.10 5.53
C GLN A 189 10.32 -1.27 5.78
N GLY A 190 9.33 -1.67 4.96
CA GLY A 190 8.56 -2.90 5.13
C GLY A 190 7.37 -2.76 6.07
N GLN A 191 7.02 -1.53 6.49
CA GLN A 191 5.80 -1.27 7.24
C GLN A 191 4.59 -1.31 6.30
N THR A 192 3.49 -1.87 6.76
CA THR A 192 2.27 -1.96 5.98
C THR A 192 1.63 -0.59 5.81
N ALA A 193 1.65 -0.05 4.59
CA ALA A 193 1.05 1.24 4.23
C ALA A 193 -0.47 1.12 4.00
N LEU A 194 -0.89 0.05 3.33
CA LEU A 194 -2.29 -0.29 3.08
C LEU A 194 -2.49 -1.79 3.31
N HIS A 195 -3.66 -2.18 3.77
CA HIS A 195 -4.04 -3.58 3.92
C HIS A 195 -5.56 -3.73 3.87
N ARG A 196 -6.05 -4.84 3.29
CA ARG A 196 -7.47 -5.19 3.28
C ARG A 196 -8.07 -5.27 4.69
N ALA A 197 -7.31 -5.84 5.64
CA ALA A 197 -7.63 -5.84 7.07
C ALA A 197 -7.00 -4.58 7.71
N GLY A 198 -7.85 -3.62 8.09
CA GLY A 198 -7.40 -2.28 8.52
C GLY A 198 -6.53 -2.28 9.78
N GLU A 199 -6.67 -3.30 10.65
CA GLU A 199 -5.86 -3.48 11.85
C GLU A 199 -4.38 -3.76 11.55
N LEU A 200 -4.08 -4.31 10.36
CA LEU A 200 -2.70 -4.58 9.92
C LEU A 200 -2.01 -3.38 9.28
N ILE A 201 -2.71 -2.27 9.07
CA ILE A 201 -2.10 -1.03 8.59
C ILE A 201 -1.16 -0.49 9.67
N PHE A 202 0.07 -0.10 9.29
CA PHE A 202 1.19 0.33 10.14
C PHE A 202 1.82 -0.76 11.02
N VAL A 203 1.49 -2.03 10.75
CA VAL A 203 2.17 -3.18 11.35
C VAL A 203 3.31 -3.62 10.43
N PHE A 204 4.41 -4.08 11.00
CA PHE A 204 5.45 -4.78 10.24
C PHE A 204 5.05 -6.25 10.12
N PRO A 205 4.89 -6.80 8.90
CA PRO A 205 4.50 -8.21 8.74
C PRO A 205 5.50 -9.18 9.39
N SER A 206 6.79 -8.78 9.49
CA SER A 206 7.83 -9.54 10.19
C SER A 206 7.54 -9.76 11.68
N ASP A 207 6.76 -8.87 12.30
CA ASP A 207 6.52 -8.90 13.76
C ASP A 207 5.31 -9.78 14.11
N VAL A 208 4.44 -10.05 13.14
CA VAL A 208 3.15 -10.74 13.37
C VAL A 208 2.99 -12.01 12.53
N GLY A 209 3.93 -12.30 11.65
CA GLY A 209 3.87 -13.40 10.71
C GLY A 209 4.82 -14.55 11.00
N SER A 210 4.85 -15.51 10.10
CA SER A 210 5.78 -16.63 10.10
C SER A 210 7.18 -16.21 9.62
N ALA A 211 8.17 -17.09 9.85
CA ALA A 211 9.51 -16.89 9.27
C ALA A 211 9.48 -16.80 7.74
N THR A 212 8.62 -17.60 7.08
CA THR A 212 8.47 -17.57 5.62
C THR A 212 7.89 -16.24 5.13
N LEU A 213 6.98 -15.60 5.89
CA LEU A 213 6.49 -14.25 5.57
C LEU A 213 7.61 -13.21 5.72
N SER A 214 8.44 -13.31 6.76
CA SER A 214 9.58 -12.40 6.94
C SER A 214 10.56 -12.49 5.77
N ASP A 215 10.86 -13.69 5.27
CA ASP A 215 11.74 -13.88 4.10
C ASP A 215 11.08 -13.44 2.79
N ALA A 216 9.77 -13.64 2.65
CA ALA A 216 9.01 -13.10 1.54
C ALA A 216 9.06 -11.56 1.50
N VAL A 217 8.89 -10.88 2.65
CA VAL A 217 9.00 -9.42 2.76
C VAL A 217 10.39 -8.92 2.36
N LYS A 218 11.47 -9.58 2.81
CA LYS A 218 12.83 -9.25 2.38
C LYS A 218 12.98 -9.34 0.85
N THR A 219 12.43 -10.41 0.25
CA THR A 219 12.43 -10.60 -1.21
C THR A 219 11.66 -9.49 -1.91
N MET A 220 10.46 -9.15 -1.44
CA MET A 220 9.64 -8.07 -1.99
C MET A 220 10.34 -6.71 -1.92
N LEU A 221 11.03 -6.42 -0.82
CA LEU A 221 11.77 -5.17 -0.65
C LEU A 221 13.04 -5.09 -1.51
N SER A 222 13.63 -6.23 -1.89
CA SER A 222 14.88 -6.29 -2.66
C SER A 222 14.69 -6.27 -4.18
N ARG A 223 13.46 -6.47 -4.69
CA ARG A 223 13.17 -6.61 -6.13
C ARG A 223 12.13 -5.61 -6.58
N PRO A 224 12.13 -5.21 -7.87
CA PRO A 224 11.10 -4.33 -8.43
C PRO A 224 9.74 -5.02 -8.57
N GLU A 225 9.73 -6.32 -8.89
CA GLU A 225 8.54 -7.16 -9.06
C GLU A 225 8.88 -8.64 -8.89
N GLY A 226 7.87 -9.48 -8.74
CA GLY A 226 8.04 -10.91 -8.64
C GLY A 226 6.84 -11.65 -8.09
N ALA A 227 7.10 -12.91 -7.70
CA ALA A 227 6.17 -13.74 -6.95
C ALA A 227 6.90 -14.37 -5.75
N VAL A 228 6.18 -14.61 -4.68
CA VAL A 228 6.67 -15.24 -3.44
C VAL A 228 5.61 -16.18 -2.87
N HIS A 229 6.08 -17.15 -2.09
CA HIS A 229 5.25 -18.05 -1.32
C HIS A 229 5.56 -17.87 0.16
N TYR A 230 4.53 -17.87 1.00
CA TYR A 230 4.70 -17.77 2.44
C TYR A 230 3.48 -18.31 3.19
N GLN A 231 3.66 -18.61 4.47
CA GLN A 231 2.58 -19.02 5.36
C GLN A 231 2.13 -17.86 6.24
N TYR A 232 0.82 -17.71 6.41
CA TYR A 232 0.22 -16.76 7.33
C TYR A 232 -1.08 -17.30 7.92
N SER A 233 -1.19 -17.28 9.26
CA SER A 233 -2.36 -17.76 10.01
C SER A 233 -2.81 -19.17 9.61
N GLY A 234 -1.85 -20.09 9.42
CA GLY A 234 -2.12 -21.50 9.08
C GLY A 234 -2.52 -21.75 7.63
N SER A 235 -2.48 -20.75 6.77
CA SER A 235 -2.77 -20.88 5.32
C SER A 235 -1.50 -20.66 4.51
N ASP A 236 -1.33 -21.42 3.43
CA ASP A 236 -0.32 -21.17 2.42
C ASP A 236 -0.79 -20.04 1.50
N ARG A 237 0.14 -19.18 1.09
CA ARG A 237 -0.14 -18.05 0.21
C ARG A 237 0.86 -17.95 -0.91
N THR A 238 0.35 -17.75 -2.12
CA THR A 238 1.11 -17.27 -3.25
C THR A 238 0.79 -15.80 -3.46
N ALA A 239 1.81 -14.97 -3.58
CA ALA A 239 1.63 -13.55 -3.81
C ALA A 239 2.49 -13.04 -4.96
N VAL A 240 1.91 -12.17 -5.77
CA VAL A 240 2.61 -11.36 -6.77
C VAL A 240 2.80 -9.95 -6.21
N PHE A 241 3.92 -9.32 -6.58
CA PHE A 241 4.24 -7.99 -6.10
C PHE A 241 4.90 -7.12 -7.17
N ALA A 242 4.70 -5.80 -7.06
CA ALA A 242 5.36 -4.80 -7.91
C ALA A 242 5.58 -3.50 -7.13
N ARG A 243 6.71 -2.83 -7.42
CA ARG A 243 7.07 -1.56 -6.79
C ARG A 243 6.47 -0.37 -7.53
N SER A 244 5.92 0.56 -6.78
CA SER A 244 5.45 1.86 -7.26
C SER A 244 6.62 2.81 -7.51
N GLN A 245 6.59 3.51 -8.64
CA GLN A 245 7.51 4.63 -8.91
C GLN A 245 7.06 5.92 -8.21
N LEU A 246 5.77 6.06 -7.94
CA LEU A 246 5.20 7.24 -7.29
C LEU A 246 5.56 7.31 -5.79
N THR A 247 5.37 6.20 -5.08
CA THR A 247 5.52 6.15 -3.61
C THR A 247 6.77 5.41 -3.15
N GLY A 248 7.35 4.58 -4.01
CA GLY A 248 8.37 3.60 -3.65
C GLY A 248 7.80 2.38 -2.90
N TRP A 249 6.49 2.32 -2.69
CA TRP A 249 5.86 1.18 -2.02
C TRP A 249 5.91 -0.08 -2.88
N VAL A 250 5.89 -1.22 -2.21
CA VAL A 250 5.69 -2.52 -2.85
C VAL A 250 4.23 -2.91 -2.69
N PHE A 251 3.48 -2.91 -3.80
CA PHE A 251 2.11 -3.41 -3.85
C PHE A 251 2.12 -4.92 -3.95
N VAL A 252 1.25 -5.58 -3.22
CA VAL A 252 1.20 -7.04 -3.11
C VAL A 252 -0.24 -7.52 -3.22
N LEU A 253 -0.43 -8.56 -4.03
CA LEU A 253 -1.69 -9.29 -4.15
C LEU A 253 -1.42 -10.78 -3.86
N GLY A 254 -2.01 -11.31 -2.81
CA GLY A 254 -1.85 -12.69 -2.38
C GLY A 254 -3.15 -13.48 -2.49
N LYS A 255 -3.05 -14.74 -2.86
CA LYS A 255 -4.13 -15.72 -2.79
C LYS A 255 -3.84 -16.71 -1.67
N SER A 256 -4.87 -16.97 -0.84
CA SER A 256 -4.80 -17.95 0.25
C SER A 256 -5.31 -19.30 -0.22
N TYR A 257 -4.61 -20.36 0.18
CA TYR A 257 -4.98 -21.76 -0.09
C TYR A 257 -5.25 -22.47 1.26
N PRO A 258 -6.18 -23.43 1.29
CA PRO A 258 -6.39 -24.26 2.48
C PRO A 258 -5.10 -24.97 2.90
N PRO A 259 -4.93 -25.29 4.20
CA PRO A 259 -3.76 -26.03 4.67
C PRO A 259 -3.61 -27.36 3.95
N GLY A 260 -2.39 -27.68 3.49
CA GLY A 260 -2.07 -28.93 2.80
C GLY A 260 -2.39 -28.94 1.30
N VAL A 261 -2.90 -27.86 0.73
CA VAL A 261 -2.93 -27.61 -0.70
C VAL A 261 -1.64 -26.85 -1.01
N ASN A 262 -0.59 -27.58 -1.38
CA ASN A 262 0.61 -26.93 -1.92
C ASN A 262 0.24 -26.19 -3.19
N PRO A 263 0.49 -24.88 -3.28
CA PRO A 263 0.31 -24.11 -4.51
C PRO A 263 1.30 -24.53 -5.60
#